data_1578cba264d19f71b08b20f9720e21bb
#
_entry.id   1578cba264d19f71b08b20f9720e21bb
#
_cell.length_a   1.000
_cell.length_b   1.000
_cell.length_c   1.000
_cell.angle_alpha   90.00
_cell.angle_beta   90.00
_cell.angle_gamma   90.00
#
_symmetry.space_group_name_H-M   'P 1'
#
loop_
_entity.id
_entity.type
_entity.pdbx_description
1 polymer ?
#
loop_
_entity_poly.entity_id
_entity_poly.type
_entity_poly.pdbx_seq_one_letter_code
_entity_poly.pdbx_strand_id
1 'polypeptide(L)'
;MKRFLIGVVCLSLLQFGLPLKSSAAVSVTRHTVIWSIPEAKSISTKINQLANRQMKRVYLHVAVEGDRTLYRTFVEKAHAVGIEVYFLFGQPRWITNEGTTARPNVEDPLAWISTYQQETISHPDGISVDLEPYALPEWETDQPRVIASYERILLAFREKASAEGLPLQLFLPFWFHTVQDANSRPLSEWAMDLADEVTLMSYRTVYGGGNGLGAITMTDALYAASNNHTLSYAIEFTELPETPDITFYGKTRTQLNQLVNQTMASSLPPSAIVYHDFESYQAFMRSTQ
;
A
#
# COMPACT_ATOMS: atom_id res chain seq x y z
N MET A 1 -70.48 32.82 46.15
CA MET A 1 -70.09 31.56 45.50
C MET A 1 -69.44 31.90 44.15
N LYS A 2 -68.13 31.95 44.09
CA LYS A 2 -67.36 32.19 42.81
C LYS A 2 -66.75 30.88 42.36
N ARG A 3 -67.12 30.42 41.14
CA ARG A 3 -66.60 29.25 40.52
C ARG A 3 -65.31 29.63 39.72
N PHE A 4 -64.15 29.03 40.06
CA PHE A 4 -62.94 29.14 39.32
C PHE A 4 -62.97 28.04 38.22
N LEU A 5 -62.82 28.46 36.97
CA LEU A 5 -62.53 27.57 35.83
C LEU A 5 -61.03 27.42 35.73
N ILE A 6 -60.50 26.18 35.81
CA ILE A 6 -59.12 25.85 35.56
C ILE A 6 -59.05 25.44 34.07
N GLY A 7 -58.41 26.27 33.24
CA GLY A 7 -58.10 25.95 31.87
C GLY A 7 -56.84 25.09 31.79
N VAL A 8 -57.01 23.88 31.28
CA VAL A 8 -55.88 22.99 30.96
C VAL A 8 -55.30 23.42 29.61
N VAL A 9 -54.05 23.94 29.60
CA VAL A 9 -53.30 24.25 28.39
C VAL A 9 -52.52 22.98 28.00
N CYS A 10 -52.97 22.28 26.94
CA CYS A 10 -52.19 21.21 26.31
C CYS A 10 -51.07 21.82 25.51
N LEU A 11 -49.83 21.70 26.00
CA LEU A 11 -48.60 22.01 25.25
C LEU A 11 -48.26 20.81 24.32
N SER A 12 -48.56 20.96 23.04
CA SER A 12 -48.13 19.98 22.01
C SER A 12 -46.64 20.22 21.71
N LEU A 13 -45.79 19.35 22.22
CA LEU A 13 -44.36 19.27 21.84
C LEU A 13 -44.24 18.77 20.37
N LEU A 14 -44.04 19.69 19.45
CA LEU A 14 -43.58 19.38 18.10
C LEU A 14 -42.13 18.89 18.21
N GLN A 15 -41.94 17.59 18.14
CA GLN A 15 -40.62 16.99 17.90
C GLN A 15 -40.18 17.29 16.46
N PHE A 16 -39.34 18.30 16.30
CA PHE A 16 -38.58 18.47 15.07
C PHE A 16 -37.53 17.36 15.00
N GLY A 17 -37.83 16.28 14.27
CA GLY A 17 -36.84 15.29 13.87
C GLY A 17 -35.84 15.96 12.94
N LEU A 18 -34.63 16.26 13.45
CA LEU A 18 -33.52 16.64 12.60
C LEU A 18 -33.23 15.47 11.65
N PRO A 19 -33.12 15.71 10.34
CA PRO A 19 -32.74 14.66 9.43
C PRO A 19 -31.35 14.16 9.83
N LEU A 20 -31.25 12.86 10.15
CA LEU A 20 -29.97 12.18 10.28
C LEU A 20 -29.21 12.43 8.97
N LYS A 21 -28.13 13.21 9.02
CA LYS A 21 -27.20 13.31 7.90
C LYS A 21 -26.77 11.89 7.54
N SER A 22 -27.20 11.40 6.39
CA SER A 22 -26.65 10.20 5.79
C SER A 22 -25.13 10.43 5.73
N SER A 23 -24.36 9.64 6.49
CA SER A 23 -22.91 9.62 6.36
C SER A 23 -22.63 9.18 4.92
N ALA A 24 -22.12 10.08 4.10
CA ALA A 24 -21.64 9.71 2.78
C ALA A 24 -20.64 8.55 2.98
N ALA A 25 -20.85 7.46 2.23
CA ALA A 25 -19.92 6.34 2.29
C ALA A 25 -18.51 6.87 2.02
N VAL A 26 -17.57 6.63 2.94
CA VAL A 26 -16.19 7.06 2.79
C VAL A 26 -15.64 6.41 1.53
N SER A 27 -15.25 7.21 0.55
CA SER A 27 -14.63 6.69 -0.68
C SER A 27 -13.25 6.17 -0.34
N VAL A 28 -13.03 4.87 -0.57
CA VAL A 28 -11.74 4.21 -0.33
C VAL A 28 -11.06 3.96 -1.65
N THR A 29 -9.89 4.58 -1.85
CA THR A 29 -9.00 4.23 -2.97
C THR A 29 -8.35 2.89 -2.68
N ARG A 30 -8.47 1.93 -3.62
CA ARG A 30 -8.00 0.56 -3.46
C ARG A 30 -6.87 0.25 -4.43
N HIS A 31 -5.75 -0.16 -3.89
CA HIS A 31 -4.62 -0.68 -4.65
C HIS A 31 -4.39 -2.15 -4.29
N THR A 32 -3.60 -2.86 -5.09
CA THR A 32 -3.25 -4.25 -4.79
C THR A 32 -1.91 -4.64 -5.40
N VAL A 33 -1.35 -5.74 -4.92
CA VAL A 33 -0.12 -6.35 -5.43
C VAL A 33 -0.47 -7.58 -6.27
N ILE A 34 0.23 -7.78 -7.37
CA ILE A 34 0.23 -9.03 -8.15
C ILE A 34 1.69 -9.52 -8.27
N TRP A 35 1.97 -10.66 -7.66
CA TRP A 35 3.32 -11.21 -7.56
C TRP A 35 3.81 -11.94 -8.83
N SER A 36 2.89 -12.27 -9.74
CA SER A 36 3.25 -12.96 -10.98
C SER A 36 2.42 -12.44 -12.14
N ILE A 37 3.08 -12.07 -13.24
CA ILE A 37 2.39 -11.70 -14.48
C ILE A 37 1.51 -12.85 -14.95
N PRO A 38 0.22 -12.65 -15.25
CA PRO A 38 -0.65 -13.70 -15.75
C PRO A 38 -0.21 -14.17 -17.15
N GLU A 39 -0.47 -15.44 -17.48
CA GLU A 39 -0.35 -15.93 -18.86
C GLU A 39 -1.23 -15.09 -19.81
N ALA A 40 -0.79 -14.94 -21.07
CA ALA A 40 -1.44 -14.10 -22.08
C ALA A 40 -2.97 -14.32 -22.18
N LYS A 41 -3.42 -15.59 -22.15
CA LYS A 41 -4.85 -15.95 -22.21
C LYS A 41 -5.66 -15.49 -20.97
N SER A 42 -4.99 -15.26 -19.85
CA SER A 42 -5.61 -14.93 -18.54
C SER A 42 -5.58 -13.43 -18.23
N ILE A 43 -4.81 -12.61 -18.96
CA ILE A 43 -4.65 -11.18 -18.68
C ILE A 43 -6.01 -10.46 -18.68
N SER A 44 -6.82 -10.64 -19.71
CA SER A 44 -8.15 -9.98 -19.78
C SER A 44 -9.06 -10.36 -18.63
N THR A 45 -9.05 -11.63 -18.22
CA THR A 45 -9.82 -12.10 -17.06
C THR A 45 -9.34 -11.44 -15.78
N LYS A 46 -8.02 -11.33 -15.58
CA LYS A 46 -7.41 -10.68 -14.42
C LYS A 46 -7.79 -9.19 -14.36
N ILE A 47 -7.68 -8.48 -15.48
CA ILE A 47 -8.07 -7.06 -15.57
C ILE A 47 -9.55 -6.86 -15.23
N ASN A 48 -10.44 -7.69 -15.74
CA ASN A 48 -11.87 -7.62 -15.41
C ASN A 48 -12.12 -7.89 -13.91
N GLN A 49 -11.38 -8.82 -13.30
CA GLN A 49 -11.47 -9.07 -11.86
C GLN A 49 -11.01 -7.86 -11.04
N LEU A 50 -9.92 -7.21 -11.41
CA LEU A 50 -9.42 -5.99 -10.78
C LEU A 50 -10.45 -4.86 -10.88
N ALA A 51 -11.00 -4.61 -12.06
CA ALA A 51 -12.02 -3.60 -12.30
C ALA A 51 -13.30 -3.88 -11.46
N ASN A 52 -13.76 -5.12 -11.41
CA ASN A 52 -14.92 -5.53 -10.62
C ASN A 52 -14.69 -5.34 -9.10
N ARG A 53 -13.45 -5.36 -8.64
CA ARG A 53 -13.04 -5.05 -7.26
C ARG A 53 -12.74 -3.57 -7.04
N GLN A 54 -12.93 -2.74 -8.07
CA GLN A 54 -12.68 -1.30 -8.03
C GLN A 54 -11.22 -0.94 -7.66
N MET A 55 -10.27 -1.80 -8.06
CA MET A 55 -8.85 -1.48 -7.91
C MET A 55 -8.50 -0.30 -8.82
N LYS A 56 -7.76 0.67 -8.28
CA LYS A 56 -7.31 1.86 -9.00
C LYS A 56 -5.86 1.75 -9.43
N ARG A 57 -5.08 0.96 -8.71
CA ARG A 57 -3.66 0.71 -9.01
C ARG A 57 -3.30 -0.73 -8.71
N VAL A 58 -2.41 -1.25 -9.53
CA VAL A 58 -1.76 -2.56 -9.34
C VAL A 58 -0.25 -2.34 -9.26
N TYR A 59 0.36 -2.88 -8.22
CA TYR A 59 1.80 -3.08 -8.11
C TYR A 59 2.11 -4.45 -8.70
N LEU A 60 2.62 -4.48 -9.94
CA LEU A 60 2.87 -5.70 -10.69
C LEU A 60 4.34 -6.09 -10.60
N HIS A 61 4.63 -7.20 -9.91
CA HIS A 61 6.00 -7.68 -9.78
C HIS A 61 6.61 -8.04 -11.15
N VAL A 62 7.82 -7.59 -11.37
CA VAL A 62 8.59 -7.80 -12.58
C VAL A 62 9.61 -8.92 -12.38
N ALA A 63 9.45 -10.00 -13.14
CA ALA A 63 10.50 -10.98 -13.36
C ALA A 63 11.37 -10.51 -14.52
N VAL A 64 12.62 -10.12 -14.28
CA VAL A 64 13.49 -9.49 -15.29
C VAL A 64 13.80 -10.42 -16.49
N GLU A 65 13.74 -11.73 -16.30
CA GLU A 65 13.82 -12.72 -17.38
C GLU A 65 12.48 -12.98 -18.09
N GLY A 66 11.39 -12.33 -17.62
CA GLY A 66 10.04 -12.53 -18.15
C GLY A 66 9.83 -11.89 -19.52
N ASP A 67 8.85 -12.43 -20.26
CA ASP A 67 8.44 -11.87 -21.56
C ASP A 67 7.82 -10.49 -21.40
N ARG A 68 8.52 -9.42 -21.80
CA ARG A 68 8.04 -8.02 -21.75
C ARG A 68 6.75 -7.79 -22.53
N THR A 69 6.42 -8.66 -23.49
CA THR A 69 5.16 -8.57 -24.24
C THR A 69 3.93 -8.78 -23.33
N LEU A 70 4.07 -9.66 -22.31
CA LEU A 70 2.99 -9.87 -21.31
C LEU A 70 2.77 -8.62 -20.48
N TYR A 71 3.84 -7.98 -20.02
CA TYR A 71 3.76 -6.73 -19.25
C TYR A 71 3.13 -5.60 -20.07
N ARG A 72 3.54 -5.44 -21.33
CA ARG A 72 2.93 -4.47 -22.24
C ARG A 72 1.44 -4.74 -22.42
N THR A 73 1.04 -5.97 -22.71
CA THR A 73 -0.37 -6.35 -22.88
C THR A 73 -1.17 -6.11 -21.59
N PHE A 74 -0.55 -6.34 -20.43
CA PHE A 74 -1.21 -6.08 -19.13
C PHE A 74 -1.43 -4.58 -18.92
N VAL A 75 -0.41 -3.75 -19.14
CA VAL A 75 -0.48 -2.28 -19.00
C VAL A 75 -1.55 -1.71 -19.94
N GLU A 76 -1.52 -2.05 -21.23
CA GLU A 76 -2.51 -1.61 -22.22
C GLU A 76 -3.95 -1.91 -21.78
N LYS A 77 -4.20 -3.14 -21.32
CA LYS A 77 -5.54 -3.55 -20.88
C LYS A 77 -5.96 -2.93 -19.56
N ALA A 78 -5.04 -2.72 -18.63
CA ALA A 78 -5.28 -2.03 -17.37
C ALA A 78 -5.67 -0.57 -17.61
N HIS A 79 -4.91 0.13 -18.44
CA HIS A 79 -5.17 1.51 -18.82
C HIS A 79 -6.53 1.66 -19.53
N ALA A 80 -6.91 0.71 -20.39
CA ALA A 80 -8.20 0.74 -21.08
C ALA A 80 -9.41 0.74 -20.13
N VAL A 81 -9.23 0.32 -18.87
CA VAL A 81 -10.28 0.31 -17.83
C VAL A 81 -9.98 1.26 -16.67
N GLY A 82 -8.98 2.17 -16.81
CA GLY A 82 -8.63 3.20 -15.83
C GLY A 82 -7.94 2.65 -14.58
N ILE A 83 -7.11 1.61 -14.74
CA ILE A 83 -6.27 1.04 -13.66
C ILE A 83 -4.82 1.40 -13.95
N GLU A 84 -4.17 2.06 -12.99
CA GLU A 84 -2.73 2.35 -13.01
C GLU A 84 -1.91 1.08 -12.76
N VAL A 85 -0.74 1.00 -13.39
CA VAL A 85 0.20 -0.11 -13.21
C VAL A 85 1.57 0.43 -12.81
N TYR A 86 2.00 0.10 -11.60
CA TYR A 86 3.36 0.35 -11.12
C TYR A 86 4.15 -0.94 -11.22
N PHE A 87 5.32 -0.89 -11.83
CA PHE A 87 6.21 -2.05 -11.87
C PHE A 87 6.92 -2.22 -10.54
N LEU A 88 6.69 -3.37 -9.91
CA LEU A 88 7.20 -3.71 -8.60
C LEU A 88 8.49 -4.50 -8.70
N PHE A 89 9.51 -4.04 -8.01
CA PHE A 89 10.82 -4.66 -7.89
C PHE A 89 11.19 -4.81 -6.42
N GLY A 90 12.01 -5.82 -6.10
CA GLY A 90 12.54 -6.00 -4.76
C GLY A 90 13.01 -7.42 -4.50
N GLN A 91 14.26 -7.55 -4.07
CA GLN A 91 14.82 -8.84 -3.63
C GLN A 91 15.90 -8.58 -2.59
N PRO A 92 15.77 -9.10 -1.35
CA PRO A 92 16.75 -8.89 -0.27
C PRO A 92 18.19 -9.22 -0.67
N ARG A 93 18.39 -10.25 -1.52
CA ARG A 93 19.72 -10.66 -2.03
C ARG A 93 20.50 -9.56 -2.77
N TRP A 94 19.84 -8.50 -3.25
CA TRP A 94 20.55 -7.39 -3.88
C TRP A 94 21.47 -6.68 -2.91
N ILE A 95 21.10 -6.66 -1.64
CA ILE A 95 21.89 -6.07 -0.56
C ILE A 95 23.14 -6.90 -0.28
N THR A 96 22.99 -8.23 -0.17
CA THR A 96 24.12 -9.13 0.18
C THR A 96 25.15 -9.31 -0.93
N ASN A 97 24.71 -9.23 -2.18
CA ASN A 97 25.58 -9.42 -3.33
C ASN A 97 26.33 -8.14 -3.76
N GLU A 98 26.24 -7.07 -2.98
CA GLU A 98 26.91 -5.82 -3.26
C GLU A 98 28.45 -5.93 -3.31
N GLY A 99 29.01 -6.92 -2.63
CA GLY A 99 30.45 -7.15 -2.62
C GLY A 99 31.23 -5.94 -2.15
N THR A 100 32.47 -5.81 -2.63
CA THR A 100 33.36 -4.66 -2.39
C THR A 100 33.21 -3.58 -3.47
N THR A 101 32.30 -3.71 -4.41
CA THR A 101 32.11 -2.78 -5.52
C THR A 101 31.13 -1.67 -5.12
N ALA A 102 31.40 -0.45 -5.58
CA ALA A 102 30.57 0.73 -5.29
C ALA A 102 29.21 0.75 -6.03
N ARG A 103 28.85 -0.32 -6.76
CA ARG A 103 27.61 -0.40 -7.52
C ARG A 103 26.60 -1.26 -6.79
N PRO A 104 25.35 -0.79 -6.59
CA PRO A 104 24.28 -1.62 -6.08
C PRO A 104 23.99 -2.76 -7.07
N ASN A 105 23.64 -3.93 -6.55
CA ASN A 105 23.37 -5.13 -7.36
C ASN A 105 21.96 -5.10 -7.98
N VAL A 106 21.61 -4.01 -8.64
CA VAL A 106 20.29 -3.76 -9.25
C VAL A 106 20.39 -3.39 -10.73
N GLU A 107 21.53 -3.66 -11.36
CA GLU A 107 21.74 -3.28 -12.76
C GLU A 107 20.72 -3.91 -13.70
N ASP A 108 20.41 -5.21 -13.53
CA ASP A 108 19.45 -5.89 -14.39
C ASP A 108 18.03 -5.31 -14.32
N PRO A 109 17.43 -5.08 -13.11
CA PRO A 109 16.15 -4.40 -12.99
C PRO A 109 16.15 -2.99 -13.58
N LEU A 110 17.19 -2.19 -13.35
CA LEU A 110 17.28 -0.84 -13.87
C LEU A 110 17.44 -0.80 -15.41
N ALA A 111 18.22 -1.74 -15.96
CA ALA A 111 18.35 -1.91 -17.40
C ALA A 111 17.02 -2.39 -18.02
N TRP A 112 16.31 -3.30 -17.35
CA TRP A 112 15.02 -3.80 -17.79
C TRP A 112 13.99 -2.66 -17.92
N ILE A 113 13.94 -1.73 -16.96
CA ILE A 113 13.05 -0.56 -16.99
C ILE A 113 13.33 0.26 -18.26
N SER A 114 14.58 0.64 -18.53
CA SER A 114 14.93 1.43 -19.71
C SER A 114 14.62 0.71 -21.01
N THR A 115 14.91 -0.58 -21.08
CA THR A 115 14.61 -1.40 -22.27
C THR A 115 13.10 -1.45 -22.52
N TYR A 116 12.30 -1.69 -21.46
CA TYR A 116 10.84 -1.69 -21.58
C TYR A 116 10.32 -0.35 -22.11
N GLN A 117 10.77 0.79 -21.54
CA GLN A 117 10.37 2.12 -21.97
C GLN A 117 10.68 2.42 -23.43
N GLN A 118 11.80 1.89 -23.95
CA GLN A 118 12.21 2.05 -25.35
C GLN A 118 11.42 1.14 -26.31
N GLU A 119 10.96 -0.01 -25.86
CA GLU A 119 10.28 -1.02 -26.70
C GLU A 119 8.78 -0.78 -26.86
N THR A 120 8.17 0.10 -26.07
CA THR A 120 6.71 0.28 -26.08
C THR A 120 6.30 1.72 -25.78
N ILE A 121 5.11 2.09 -26.27
CA ILE A 121 4.42 3.35 -25.89
C ILE A 121 3.46 3.15 -24.70
N SER A 122 3.26 1.91 -24.26
CA SER A 122 2.41 1.57 -23.11
C SER A 122 3.27 1.52 -21.86
N HIS A 123 3.66 2.72 -21.38
CA HIS A 123 4.51 2.88 -20.20
C HIS A 123 3.76 2.54 -18.90
N PRO A 124 4.45 2.05 -17.85
CA PRO A 124 3.88 1.97 -16.53
C PRO A 124 3.63 3.37 -15.96
N ASP A 125 2.78 3.48 -14.97
CA ASP A 125 2.47 4.74 -14.28
C ASP A 125 3.48 5.08 -13.18
N GLY A 126 4.36 4.14 -12.83
CA GLY A 126 5.41 4.34 -11.84
C GLY A 126 6.28 3.10 -11.61
N ILE A 127 7.30 3.31 -10.80
CA ILE A 127 8.17 2.26 -10.28
C ILE A 127 7.86 2.09 -8.79
N SER A 128 7.74 0.84 -8.36
CA SER A 128 7.55 0.46 -6.96
C SER A 128 8.70 -0.41 -6.49
N VAL A 129 9.17 -0.20 -5.27
CA VAL A 129 10.22 -1.03 -4.67
C VAL A 129 9.78 -1.57 -3.32
N ASP A 130 9.86 -2.89 -3.18
CA ASP A 130 9.64 -3.64 -1.95
C ASP A 130 10.93 -4.38 -1.60
N LEU A 131 11.83 -3.69 -0.93
CA LEU A 131 13.14 -4.21 -0.55
C LEU A 131 13.20 -4.39 0.97
N GLU A 132 13.32 -5.64 1.41
CA GLU A 132 13.22 -6.05 2.80
C GLU A 132 14.60 -6.41 3.41
N PRO A 133 15.39 -5.44 3.83
CA PRO A 133 16.74 -5.66 4.34
C PRO A 133 16.76 -6.51 5.62
N TYR A 134 15.70 -6.46 6.39
CA TYR A 134 15.54 -7.22 7.64
C TYR A 134 15.32 -8.73 7.44
N ALA A 135 15.04 -9.18 6.21
CA ALA A 135 14.98 -10.60 5.88
C ALA A 135 16.36 -11.26 5.77
N LEU A 136 17.44 -10.47 5.84
CA LEU A 136 18.81 -10.95 5.73
C LEU A 136 19.39 -11.30 7.09
N PRO A 137 20.17 -12.39 7.22
CA PRO A 137 20.90 -12.71 8.46
C PRO A 137 21.83 -11.58 8.91
N GLU A 138 22.41 -10.82 7.96
CA GLU A 138 23.30 -9.70 8.21
C GLU A 138 22.61 -8.52 8.89
N TRP A 139 21.27 -8.45 8.86
CA TRP A 139 20.49 -7.44 9.59
C TRP A 139 20.78 -7.51 11.11
N GLU A 140 20.96 -8.71 11.64
CA GLU A 140 21.25 -8.91 13.06
C GLU A 140 22.75 -8.76 13.41
N THR A 141 23.64 -8.93 12.43
CA THR A 141 25.10 -8.99 12.69
C THR A 141 25.85 -7.76 12.20
N ASP A 142 25.32 -7.04 11.19
CA ASP A 142 25.96 -5.86 10.57
C ASP A 142 24.89 -4.91 9.99
N GLN A 143 23.93 -4.51 10.83
CA GLN A 143 22.81 -3.66 10.42
C GLN A 143 23.25 -2.35 9.74
N PRO A 144 24.29 -1.64 10.22
CA PRO A 144 24.72 -0.39 9.56
C PRO A 144 25.14 -0.59 8.10
N ARG A 145 25.84 -1.68 7.78
CA ARG A 145 26.22 -2.01 6.41
C ARG A 145 24.98 -2.35 5.56
N VAL A 146 24.06 -3.12 6.12
CA VAL A 146 22.83 -3.49 5.43
C VAL A 146 21.99 -2.26 5.12
N ILE A 147 21.84 -1.32 6.06
CA ILE A 147 21.15 -0.04 5.86
C ILE A 147 21.81 0.78 4.77
N ALA A 148 23.15 0.95 4.83
CA ALA A 148 23.88 1.70 3.82
C ALA A 148 23.73 1.11 2.42
N SER A 149 23.67 -0.22 2.30
CA SER A 149 23.40 -0.91 1.02
C SER A 149 21.95 -0.71 0.55
N TYR A 150 20.99 -0.81 1.46
CA TYR A 150 19.58 -0.52 1.20
C TYR A 150 19.39 0.89 0.64
N GLU A 151 19.96 1.89 1.28
CA GLU A 151 19.90 3.28 0.85
C GLU A 151 20.48 3.48 -0.55
N ARG A 152 21.67 2.91 -0.83
CA ARG A 152 22.30 3.00 -2.17
C ARG A 152 21.43 2.38 -3.28
N ILE A 153 20.78 1.27 -2.99
CA ILE A 153 19.87 0.62 -3.94
C ILE A 153 18.66 1.51 -4.21
N LEU A 154 18.03 2.05 -3.18
CA LEU A 154 16.88 2.95 -3.34
C LEU A 154 17.24 4.25 -4.06
N LEU A 155 18.42 4.82 -3.81
CA LEU A 155 18.94 5.97 -4.56
C LEU A 155 19.10 5.64 -6.04
N ALA A 156 19.58 4.45 -6.41
CA ALA A 156 19.68 4.02 -7.81
C ALA A 156 18.31 3.90 -8.47
N PHE A 157 17.29 3.39 -7.76
CA PHE A 157 15.91 3.38 -8.24
C PHE A 157 15.32 4.79 -8.37
N ARG A 158 15.62 5.71 -7.44
CA ARG A 158 15.19 7.12 -7.52
C ARG A 158 15.79 7.80 -8.76
N GLU A 159 17.08 7.61 -8.99
CA GLU A 159 17.77 8.15 -10.16
C GLU A 159 17.14 7.60 -11.45
N LYS A 160 16.92 6.29 -11.53
CA LYS A 160 16.27 5.65 -12.67
C LYS A 160 14.85 6.17 -12.90
N ALA A 161 14.01 6.22 -11.86
CA ALA A 161 12.66 6.73 -11.95
C ALA A 161 12.63 8.17 -12.48
N SER A 162 13.52 9.03 -11.98
CA SER A 162 13.66 10.40 -12.44
C SER A 162 14.09 10.49 -13.89
N ALA A 163 15.04 9.67 -14.33
CA ALA A 163 15.52 9.64 -15.72
C ALA A 163 14.43 9.19 -16.71
N GLU A 164 13.53 8.30 -16.27
CA GLU A 164 12.41 7.80 -17.08
C GLU A 164 11.12 8.65 -16.93
N GLY A 165 11.14 9.69 -16.09
CA GLY A 165 9.98 10.55 -15.83
C GLY A 165 8.84 9.84 -15.08
N LEU A 166 9.17 8.82 -14.26
CA LEU A 166 8.22 8.02 -13.50
C LEU A 166 8.28 8.36 -12.01
N PRO A 167 7.14 8.35 -11.30
CA PRO A 167 7.15 8.40 -9.83
C PRO A 167 7.75 7.13 -9.24
N LEU A 168 8.41 7.29 -8.09
CA LEU A 168 8.92 6.21 -7.26
C LEU A 168 8.01 6.01 -6.05
N GLN A 169 7.54 4.78 -5.85
CA GLN A 169 6.81 4.35 -4.66
C GLN A 169 7.63 3.29 -3.90
N LEU A 170 7.61 3.34 -2.57
CA LEU A 170 8.29 2.35 -1.71
C LEU A 170 7.30 1.64 -0.80
N PHE A 171 7.49 0.32 -0.61
CA PHE A 171 6.92 -0.41 0.50
C PHE A 171 7.88 -0.37 1.68
N LEU A 172 7.37 -0.02 2.88
CA LEU A 172 8.16 0.05 4.11
C LEU A 172 7.47 -0.72 5.24
N PRO A 173 8.21 -1.45 6.07
CA PRO A 173 7.65 -1.98 7.30
C PRO A 173 7.29 -0.84 8.25
N PHE A 174 6.15 -0.94 8.92
CA PHE A 174 5.62 0.09 9.81
C PHE A 174 6.56 0.49 10.97
N TRP A 175 7.55 -0.32 11.28
CA TRP A 175 8.49 -0.10 12.39
C TRP A 175 9.81 0.55 11.97
N PHE A 176 10.00 0.92 10.70
CA PHE A 176 11.24 1.59 10.24
C PHE A 176 11.47 2.96 10.87
N HIS A 177 10.46 3.57 11.47
CA HIS A 177 10.64 4.76 12.30
C HIS A 177 11.50 4.51 13.56
N THR A 178 11.69 3.26 13.98
CA THR A 178 12.56 2.88 15.10
C THR A 178 13.98 2.54 14.69
N VAL A 179 14.25 2.42 13.39
CA VAL A 179 15.57 2.15 12.81
C VAL A 179 16.20 3.48 12.37
N GLN A 180 17.50 3.64 12.60
CA GLN A 180 18.21 4.86 12.25
C GLN A 180 19.19 4.61 11.09
N ASP A 181 19.28 5.59 10.19
CA ASP A 181 20.34 5.69 9.19
C ASP A 181 21.70 6.10 9.83
N ALA A 182 22.73 6.23 9.00
CA ALA A 182 24.06 6.65 9.45
C ALA A 182 24.10 8.06 10.07
N ASN A 183 23.07 8.88 9.83
CA ASN A 183 22.95 10.25 10.36
C ASN A 183 22.03 10.33 11.59
N SER A 184 21.66 9.18 12.19
CA SER A 184 20.73 9.08 13.32
C SER A 184 19.31 9.59 13.00
N ARG A 185 18.91 9.51 11.74
CA ARG A 185 17.58 9.85 11.26
C ARG A 185 16.73 8.58 11.17
N PRO A 186 15.42 8.61 11.53
CA PRO A 186 14.53 7.49 11.28
C PRO A 186 14.53 7.05 9.80
N LEU A 187 14.73 5.76 9.56
CA LEU A 187 14.87 5.22 8.19
C LEU A 187 13.59 5.39 7.37
N SER A 188 12.42 5.36 8.03
CA SER A 188 11.14 5.65 7.36
C SER A 188 11.05 7.10 6.87
N GLU A 189 11.54 8.07 7.64
CA GLU A 189 11.56 9.48 7.25
C GLU A 189 12.50 9.73 6.07
N TRP A 190 13.69 9.10 6.11
CA TRP A 190 14.64 9.15 4.98
C TRP A 190 14.01 8.59 3.70
N ALA A 191 13.33 7.45 3.79
CA ALA A 191 12.69 6.81 2.66
C ALA A 191 11.48 7.62 2.12
N MET A 192 10.69 8.26 3.00
CA MET A 192 9.60 9.15 2.60
C MET A 192 10.11 10.37 1.82
N ASP A 193 11.23 10.97 2.24
CA ASP A 193 11.81 12.12 1.52
C ASP A 193 12.42 11.71 0.17
N LEU A 194 12.82 10.46 0.01
CA LEU A 194 13.35 9.94 -1.24
C LEU A 194 12.24 9.65 -2.27
N ALA A 195 11.09 9.13 -1.84
CA ALA A 195 10.02 8.64 -2.69
C ALA A 195 8.93 9.68 -2.94
N ASP A 196 8.17 9.50 -4.03
CA ASP A 196 6.96 10.29 -4.30
C ASP A 196 5.77 9.77 -3.48
N GLU A 197 5.76 8.46 -3.19
CA GLU A 197 4.71 7.78 -2.43
C GLU A 197 5.31 6.66 -1.56
N VAL A 198 4.71 6.41 -0.40
CA VAL A 198 5.07 5.29 0.48
C VAL A 198 3.84 4.49 0.86
N THR A 199 3.98 3.18 0.90
CA THR A 199 3.02 2.26 1.49
C THR A 199 3.63 1.60 2.71
N LEU A 200 3.01 1.78 3.89
CA LEU A 200 3.41 1.03 5.08
C LEU A 200 2.81 -0.37 5.05
N MET A 201 3.63 -1.38 5.23
CA MET A 201 3.20 -2.76 5.49
C MET A 201 2.65 -2.84 6.93
N SER A 202 1.44 -2.31 7.10
CA SER A 202 0.78 -2.11 8.40
C SER A 202 -0.22 -3.22 8.71
N TYR A 203 0.19 -4.47 8.47
CA TYR A 203 -0.62 -5.68 8.56
C TYR A 203 -1.28 -5.83 9.93
N ARG A 204 -2.54 -5.40 10.06
CA ARG A 204 -3.39 -5.51 11.25
C ARG A 204 -4.83 -5.72 10.85
N THR A 205 -5.59 -6.42 11.70
CA THR A 205 -7.02 -6.67 11.49
C THR A 205 -7.93 -5.81 12.34
N VAL A 206 -7.34 -5.01 13.24
CA VAL A 206 -8.05 -4.06 14.10
C VAL A 206 -7.38 -2.68 14.06
N TYR A 207 -8.18 -1.62 14.17
CA TYR A 207 -7.68 -0.23 14.17
C TYR A 207 -7.19 0.22 15.55
N GLY A 208 -7.94 -0.08 16.60
CA GLY A 208 -7.70 0.40 17.96
C GLY A 208 -6.76 -0.48 18.78
N GLY A 209 -6.37 0.04 19.96
CA GLY A 209 -5.42 -0.60 20.85
C GLY A 209 -3.96 -0.26 20.54
N GLY A 210 -3.04 -0.55 21.48
CA GLY A 210 -1.63 -0.16 21.37
C GLY A 210 -0.87 -0.86 20.23
N ASN A 211 -1.37 -1.98 19.73
CA ASN A 211 -0.84 -2.71 18.58
C ASN A 211 -1.82 -2.72 17.39
N GLY A 212 -2.87 -1.88 17.41
CA GLY A 212 -3.78 -1.72 16.30
C GLY A 212 -3.20 -0.83 15.19
N LEU A 213 -3.80 -0.90 13.99
CA LEU A 213 -3.32 -0.19 12.81
C LEU A 213 -3.11 1.30 13.08
N GLY A 214 -4.04 1.98 13.76
CA GLY A 214 -3.91 3.40 14.07
C GLY A 214 -2.71 3.73 14.96
N ALA A 215 -2.36 2.85 15.91
CA ALA A 215 -1.22 3.09 16.80
C ALA A 215 0.12 2.86 16.10
N ILE A 216 0.25 1.77 15.33
CA ILE A 216 1.52 1.43 14.67
C ILE A 216 1.88 2.33 13.49
N THR A 217 0.91 3.04 12.92
CA THR A 217 1.14 3.96 11.78
C THR A 217 1.25 5.42 12.20
N MET A 218 0.96 5.76 13.45
CA MET A 218 0.82 7.15 13.90
C MET A 218 2.06 8.00 13.69
N THR A 219 3.25 7.50 14.01
CA THR A 219 4.52 8.23 13.88
C THR A 219 4.76 8.63 12.42
N ASP A 220 4.67 7.65 11.51
CA ASP A 220 4.89 7.87 10.08
C ASP A 220 3.78 8.72 9.46
N ALA A 221 2.53 8.58 9.92
CA ALA A 221 1.41 9.40 9.45
C ALA A 221 1.58 10.88 9.84
N LEU A 222 2.08 11.16 11.04
CA LEU A 222 2.39 12.53 11.49
C LEU A 222 3.52 13.14 10.66
N TYR A 223 4.59 12.37 10.41
CA TYR A 223 5.69 12.83 9.57
C TYR A 223 5.22 13.12 8.15
N ALA A 224 4.49 12.18 7.54
CA ALA A 224 3.96 12.33 6.18
C ALA A 224 3.06 13.56 6.06
N ALA A 225 2.13 13.76 7.00
CA ALA A 225 1.22 14.91 6.99
C ALA A 225 1.96 16.25 7.17
N SER A 226 3.00 16.28 8.01
CA SER A 226 3.80 17.50 8.26
C SER A 226 4.66 17.91 7.08
N ASN A 227 5.03 16.96 6.21
CA ASN A 227 5.94 17.16 5.08
C ASN A 227 5.28 16.97 3.71
N ASN A 228 3.93 16.81 3.66
CA ASN A 228 3.13 16.61 2.46
C ASN A 228 3.51 15.34 1.65
N HIS A 229 3.92 14.27 2.33
CA HIS A 229 4.15 12.99 1.70
C HIS A 229 2.84 12.21 1.50
N THR A 230 2.78 11.46 0.40
CA THR A 230 1.67 10.55 0.13
C THR A 230 1.90 9.21 0.83
N LEU A 231 1.02 8.86 1.78
CA LEU A 231 1.12 7.64 2.57
C LEU A 231 -0.09 6.74 2.36
N SER A 232 0.15 5.46 2.09
CA SER A 232 -0.85 4.40 1.97
C SER A 232 -0.59 3.29 3.01
N TYR A 233 -1.63 2.48 3.31
CA TYR A 233 -1.51 1.37 4.26
C TYR A 233 -1.83 0.05 3.59
N ALA A 234 -0.94 -0.94 3.74
CA ALA A 234 -1.19 -2.30 3.29
C ALA A 234 -1.84 -3.15 4.38
N ILE A 235 -2.79 -3.98 3.98
CA ILE A 235 -3.45 -4.99 4.80
C ILE A 235 -3.32 -6.37 4.15
N GLU A 236 -3.16 -7.41 4.98
CA GLU A 236 -2.76 -8.75 4.55
C GLU A 236 -3.95 -9.71 4.47
N PHE A 237 -3.96 -10.59 3.46
CA PHE A 237 -5.00 -11.62 3.25
C PHE A 237 -4.45 -13.04 3.14
N THR A 238 -3.14 -13.23 3.07
CA THR A 238 -2.52 -14.56 2.99
C THR A 238 -2.68 -15.30 4.31
N GLU A 239 -2.77 -16.63 4.25
CA GLU A 239 -2.76 -17.47 5.44
C GLU A 239 -1.41 -17.37 6.16
N LEU A 240 -1.44 -16.92 7.42
CA LEU A 240 -0.27 -16.78 8.28
C LEU A 240 -0.55 -17.50 9.62
N PRO A 241 -0.33 -18.83 9.70
CA PRO A 241 -0.73 -19.64 10.86
C PRO A 241 -0.10 -19.19 12.17
N GLU A 242 1.14 -18.68 12.13
CA GLU A 242 1.89 -18.25 13.32
C GLU A 242 1.48 -16.84 13.79
N THR A 243 0.87 -16.06 12.93
CA THR A 243 0.48 -14.66 13.21
C THR A 243 -0.92 -14.33 12.69
N PRO A 244 -1.97 -15.03 13.15
CA PRO A 244 -3.34 -14.89 12.58
C PRO A 244 -3.98 -13.52 12.85
N ASP A 245 -3.42 -12.70 13.72
CA ASP A 245 -3.95 -11.37 14.07
C ASP A 245 -3.53 -10.28 13.08
N ILE A 246 -2.55 -10.54 12.22
CA ILE A 246 -2.09 -9.57 11.23
C ILE A 246 -2.70 -9.80 9.84
N THR A 247 -3.48 -10.88 9.64
CA THR A 247 -4.09 -11.22 8.34
C THR A 247 -5.61 -11.33 8.41
N PHE A 248 -6.28 -11.01 7.31
CA PHE A 248 -7.71 -11.22 7.12
C PHE A 248 -8.07 -12.66 6.70
N TYR A 249 -7.08 -13.55 6.53
CA TYR A 249 -7.37 -14.97 6.34
C TYR A 249 -8.24 -15.50 7.49
N GLY A 250 -9.36 -16.15 7.15
CA GLY A 250 -10.32 -16.65 8.16
C GLY A 250 -11.15 -15.57 8.90
N LYS A 251 -10.99 -14.30 8.59
CA LYS A 251 -11.83 -13.21 9.13
C LYS A 251 -13.07 -12.98 8.25
N THR A 252 -13.94 -12.07 8.68
CA THR A 252 -15.20 -11.74 7.98
C THR A 252 -15.08 -10.40 7.22
N ARG A 253 -15.97 -10.21 6.22
CA ARG A 253 -16.11 -8.91 5.54
C ARG A 253 -16.50 -7.78 6.49
N THR A 254 -17.28 -8.10 7.53
CA THR A 254 -17.65 -7.10 8.55
C THR A 254 -16.42 -6.57 9.27
N GLN A 255 -15.48 -7.46 9.64
CA GLN A 255 -14.21 -7.05 10.28
C GLN A 255 -13.35 -6.23 9.33
N LEU A 256 -13.22 -6.63 8.05
CA LEU A 256 -12.51 -5.86 7.04
C LEU A 256 -13.12 -4.46 6.88
N ASN A 257 -14.44 -4.37 6.69
CA ASN A 257 -15.12 -3.10 6.52
C ASN A 257 -15.00 -2.21 7.77
N GLN A 258 -15.02 -2.81 8.97
CA GLN A 258 -14.82 -2.07 10.21
C GLN A 258 -13.41 -1.45 10.26
N LEU A 259 -12.35 -2.24 9.98
CA LEU A 259 -10.98 -1.72 9.92
C LEU A 259 -10.87 -0.58 8.91
N VAL A 260 -11.31 -0.79 7.67
CA VAL A 260 -11.20 0.19 6.59
C VAL A 260 -11.96 1.47 6.93
N ASN A 261 -13.20 1.36 7.44
CA ASN A 261 -13.98 2.54 7.82
C ASN A 261 -13.34 3.33 8.96
N GLN A 262 -12.80 2.66 9.98
CA GLN A 262 -12.09 3.33 11.09
C GLN A 262 -10.81 4.01 10.61
N THR A 263 -10.05 3.36 9.73
CA THR A 263 -8.84 3.91 9.13
C THR A 263 -9.13 5.17 8.32
N MET A 264 -10.13 5.11 7.44
CA MET A 264 -10.48 6.25 6.58
C MET A 264 -11.19 7.39 7.34
N ALA A 265 -11.76 7.11 8.51
CA ALA A 265 -12.37 8.12 9.39
C ALA A 265 -11.38 8.70 10.41
N SER A 266 -10.11 8.28 10.39
CA SER A 266 -9.07 8.79 11.30
C SER A 266 -8.74 10.25 11.00
N SER A 267 -8.04 10.91 11.92
CA SER A 267 -7.56 12.30 11.73
C SER A 267 -6.48 12.43 10.66
N LEU A 268 -5.76 11.34 10.37
CA LEU A 268 -4.70 11.24 9.37
C LEU A 268 -4.97 10.01 8.50
N PRO A 269 -6.00 10.05 7.64
CA PRO A 269 -6.31 8.91 6.79
C PRO A 269 -5.23 8.72 5.71
N PRO A 270 -4.92 7.46 5.35
CA PRO A 270 -4.04 7.20 4.22
C PRO A 270 -4.71 7.61 2.90
N SER A 271 -3.90 7.82 1.86
CA SER A 271 -4.36 8.11 0.49
C SER A 271 -5.04 6.90 -0.16
N ALA A 272 -4.60 5.69 0.19
CA ALA A 272 -5.18 4.43 -0.29
C ALA A 272 -4.99 3.29 0.72
N ILE A 273 -5.80 2.23 0.55
CA ILE A 273 -5.59 0.92 1.18
C ILE A 273 -5.06 -0.04 0.12
N VAL A 274 -3.92 -0.65 0.38
CA VAL A 274 -3.29 -1.67 -0.46
C VAL A 274 -3.68 -3.05 0.05
N TYR A 275 -4.38 -3.81 -0.78
CA TYR A 275 -4.84 -5.17 -0.47
C TYR A 275 -3.74 -6.16 -0.91
N HIS A 276 -3.02 -6.71 0.05
CA HIS A 276 -1.89 -7.61 -0.17
C HIS A 276 -2.30 -9.07 0.06
N ASP A 277 -2.23 -9.95 -0.95
CA ASP A 277 -2.16 -9.67 -2.38
C ASP A 277 -3.53 -9.87 -3.07
N PHE A 278 -3.60 -9.64 -4.37
CA PHE A 278 -4.87 -9.73 -5.10
C PHE A 278 -5.48 -11.14 -5.08
N GLU A 279 -4.65 -12.19 -5.19
CA GLU A 279 -5.13 -13.58 -5.22
C GLU A 279 -5.74 -13.96 -3.86
N SER A 280 -5.03 -13.65 -2.79
CA SER A 280 -5.46 -13.90 -1.41
C SER A 280 -6.71 -13.08 -1.05
N TYR A 281 -6.76 -11.82 -1.48
CA TYR A 281 -7.97 -11.00 -1.35
C TYR A 281 -9.16 -11.58 -2.13
N GLN A 282 -8.95 -12.07 -3.36
CA GLN A 282 -10.00 -12.74 -4.13
C GLN A 282 -10.49 -14.02 -3.45
N ALA A 283 -9.59 -14.81 -2.86
CA ALA A 283 -9.96 -15.99 -2.09
C ALA A 283 -10.80 -15.61 -0.86
N PHE A 284 -10.37 -14.60 -0.10
CA PHE A 284 -11.14 -14.05 1.02
C PHE A 284 -12.56 -13.60 0.57
N MET A 285 -12.65 -12.89 -0.54
CA MET A 285 -13.95 -12.42 -1.04
C MET A 285 -14.87 -13.54 -1.54
N ARG A 286 -14.34 -14.71 -1.90
CA ARG A 286 -15.15 -15.90 -2.23
C ARG A 286 -15.60 -16.66 -0.98
N SER A 287 -14.70 -16.82 0.00
CA SER A 287 -14.98 -17.59 1.23
C SER A 287 -15.96 -16.91 2.19
N THR A 288 -16.17 -15.60 2.03
CA THR A 288 -16.99 -14.78 2.92
C THR A 288 -18.30 -14.29 2.28
N GLN A 289 -18.76 -14.95 1.20
CA GLN A 289 -20.04 -14.64 0.54
C GLN A 289 -21.25 -14.98 1.38
#